data_ef962adb6b30ddbacc71f20a94bcdd00
#
_entry.id   ef962adb6b30ddbacc71f20a94bcdd00
#
_cell.length_a   1.000
_cell.length_b   1.000
_cell.length_c   1.000
_cell.angle_alpha   90.00
_cell.angle_beta   90.00
_cell.angle_gamma   90.00
#
_symmetry.space_group_name_H-M   'P 1'
#
loop_
_entity.id
_entity.type
_entity.pdbx_description
1 polymer ?
#
loop_
_entity_poly.entity_id
_entity_poly.type
_entity_poly.pdbx_seq_one_letter_code
_entity_poly.pdbx_strand_id
1 'polypeptide(L)' 'MNILIIGSGGREHTLSWKVKQSKSCDNLFITPGNAGTAKIGNNVNLDPNNFEEIKVFTIENNIGLVIVGPE' A
#
# COMPACT_ATOMS: atom_id res chain seq x y z
N MET A 1 -8.14 7.24 -7.51
CA MET A 1 -6.69 7.28 -7.29
C MET A 1 -6.25 5.94 -6.72
N ASN A 2 -5.20 5.37 -7.27
CA ASN A 2 -4.60 4.17 -6.69
C ASN A 2 -3.61 4.58 -5.61
N ILE A 3 -3.58 3.84 -4.52
CA ILE A 3 -2.78 4.18 -3.34
C ILE A 3 -1.90 3.00 -2.97
N LEU A 4 -0.63 3.26 -2.67
CA LEU A 4 0.32 2.28 -2.18
C LEU A 4 0.70 2.61 -0.74
N ILE A 5 0.56 1.65 0.16
CA ILE A 5 1.00 1.77 1.55
C ILE A 5 2.22 0.86 1.73
N ILE A 6 3.28 1.43 2.29
CA ILE A 6 4.51 0.69 2.59
C ILE A 6 4.56 0.44 4.10
N GLY A 7 4.43 -0.82 4.49
CA GLY A 7 4.44 -1.22 5.88
C GLY A 7 3.66 -2.51 6.09
N SER A 8 3.90 -3.19 7.21
CA SER A 8 3.27 -4.50 7.50
C SER A 8 2.85 -4.66 8.96
N GLY A 9 3.02 -3.66 9.80
CA GLY A 9 2.66 -3.73 11.21
C GLY A 9 1.16 -3.53 11.42
N GLY A 10 0.74 -3.59 12.69
CA GLY A 10 -0.67 -3.43 13.04
C GLY A 10 -1.25 -2.07 12.70
N ARG A 11 -0.41 -1.03 12.74
CA ARG A 11 -0.85 0.32 12.37
C ARG A 11 -1.18 0.43 10.90
N GLU A 12 -0.45 -0.27 10.07
CA GLU A 12 -0.70 -0.31 8.63
C GLU A 12 -2.04 -0.97 8.33
N HIS A 13 -2.44 -1.96 9.11
CA HIS A 13 -3.76 -2.57 8.99
C HIS A 13 -4.87 -1.55 9.24
N THR A 14 -4.77 -0.79 10.33
CA THR A 14 -5.75 0.25 10.67
C THR A 14 -5.78 1.35 9.63
N LEU A 15 -4.60 1.81 9.19
CA LEU A 15 -4.47 2.83 8.17
C LEU A 15 -5.06 2.37 6.84
N SER A 16 -4.78 1.14 6.45
CA SER A 16 -5.31 0.55 5.22
C SER A 16 -6.84 0.51 5.23
N TRP A 17 -7.42 0.14 6.35
CA TRP A 17 -8.86 0.10 6.51
C TRP A 17 -9.49 1.48 6.32
N LYS A 18 -8.91 2.50 6.91
CA LYS A 18 -9.38 3.88 6.76
C LYS A 18 -9.24 4.39 5.33
N VAL A 19 -8.10 4.11 4.71
CA VAL A 19 -7.82 4.52 3.34
C VAL A 19 -8.79 3.85 2.38
N LYS A 20 -9.07 2.57 2.59
CA LYS A 20 -9.99 1.82 1.73
C LYS A 20 -11.40 2.40 1.75
N GLN A 21 -11.80 3.02 2.86
CA GLN A 21 -13.10 3.66 2.97
C GLN A 21 -13.19 4.99 2.23
N SER A 22 -12.05 5.54 1.84
CA SER A 22 -12.03 6.80 1.10
C SER A 22 -12.61 6.62 -0.30
N LYS A 23 -13.48 7.52 -0.70
CA LYS A 23 -14.05 7.52 -2.05
C LYS A 23 -13.00 7.80 -3.12
N SER A 24 -11.88 8.38 -2.74
CA SER A 24 -10.79 8.67 -3.66
C SER A 24 -9.89 7.47 -3.93
N CYS A 25 -10.02 6.40 -3.14
CA CYS A 25 -9.20 5.20 -3.30
C CYS A 25 -9.88 4.22 -4.26
N ASP A 26 -9.34 4.08 -5.46
CA ASP A 26 -9.84 3.11 -6.45
C ASP A 26 -9.27 1.72 -6.16
N ASN A 27 -7.96 1.63 -6.06
CA ASN A 27 -7.26 0.39 -5.72
C ASN A 27 -6.24 0.66 -4.63
N LEU A 28 -6.17 -0.22 -3.66
CA LEU A 28 -5.23 -0.13 -2.55
C LEU A 28 -4.23 -1.27 -2.63
N PHE A 29 -2.95 -0.92 -2.61
CA PHE A 29 -1.84 -1.85 -2.59
C PHE A 29 -1.05 -1.66 -1.30
N ILE A 30 -0.61 -2.76 -0.69
CA ILE A 30 0.14 -2.74 0.57
C ILE A 30 1.38 -3.60 0.41
N THR A 31 2.53 -3.08 0.76
CA THR A 31 3.79 -3.84 0.66
C THR A 31 4.59 -3.78 1.96
N PRO A 32 5.07 -4.90 2.46
CA PRO A 32 4.73 -6.25 2.05
C PRO A 32 3.33 -6.68 2.50
N GLY A 33 2.74 -5.98 3.46
CA GLY A 33 1.43 -6.34 3.99
C GLY A 33 1.46 -7.56 4.91
N ASN A 34 0.29 -8.01 5.32
CA ASN A 34 0.13 -9.19 6.17
C ASN A 34 -1.24 -9.83 5.88
N ALA A 35 -1.61 -10.87 6.65
CA ALA A 35 -2.88 -11.56 6.45
C ALA A 35 -4.09 -10.65 6.66
N GLY A 36 -4.00 -9.70 7.59
CA GLY A 36 -5.08 -8.73 7.84
C GLY A 36 -5.25 -7.75 6.70
N THR A 37 -4.14 -7.22 6.16
CA THR A 37 -4.21 -6.27 5.05
C THR A 37 -4.63 -6.93 3.74
N ALA A 38 -4.39 -8.23 3.58
CA ALA A 38 -4.82 -8.98 2.41
C ALA A 38 -6.35 -8.99 2.26
N LYS A 39 -7.08 -8.85 3.35
CA LYS A 39 -8.54 -8.78 3.34
C LYS A 39 -9.07 -7.41 2.93
N ILE A 40 -8.24 -6.39 3.00
CA ILE A 40 -8.62 -5.00 2.77
C ILE A 40 -8.20 -4.54 1.40
N GLY A 41 -6.99 -4.92 0.97
CA GLY A 41 -6.42 -4.50 -0.31
C GLY A 41 -5.57 -5.60 -0.91
N ASN A 42 -4.67 -5.21 -1.79
CA ASN A 42 -3.77 -6.13 -2.48
C ASN A 42 -2.38 -6.07 -1.87
N ASN A 43 -1.94 -7.17 -1.26
CA ASN A 43 -0.57 -7.27 -0.79
C ASN A 43 0.35 -7.46 -1.99
N VAL A 44 1.45 -6.71 -2.02
CA VAL A 44 2.46 -6.80 -3.07
C VAL A 44 3.80 -7.06 -2.45
N ASN A 45 4.59 -7.90 -3.10
CA ASN A 45 5.92 -8.24 -2.61
C ASN A 45 6.96 -7.30 -3.24
N LEU A 46 7.15 -6.15 -2.61
CA LEU A 46 8.17 -5.17 -2.99
C LEU A 46 9.15 -5.00 -1.83
N ASP A 47 10.42 -4.81 -2.15
CA ASP A 47 11.42 -4.48 -1.15
C ASP A 47 11.31 -2.98 -0.83
N PRO A 48 10.94 -2.58 0.41
CA PRO A 48 10.78 -1.18 0.76
C PRO A 48 12.09 -0.38 0.69
N ASN A 49 13.23 -1.07 0.64
CA ASN A 49 14.54 -0.42 0.51
C ASN A 49 14.99 -0.31 -0.95
N ASN A 50 14.26 -0.90 -1.88
CA ASN A 50 14.59 -0.84 -3.30
C ASN A 50 13.73 0.22 -3.99
N PHE A 51 14.26 1.44 -4.08
CA PHE A 51 13.53 2.56 -4.65
C PHE A 51 13.20 2.38 -6.13
N GLU A 52 14.06 1.70 -6.88
CA GLU A 52 13.80 1.42 -8.29
C GLU A 52 12.58 0.54 -8.47
N GLU A 53 12.46 -0.51 -7.66
CA GLU A 53 11.33 -1.42 -7.70
C GLU A 53 10.02 -0.71 -7.35
N ILE A 54 10.06 0.14 -6.32
CA ILE A 54 8.90 0.93 -5.90
C ILE A 54 8.52 1.93 -7.00
N LYS A 55 9.50 2.59 -7.59
CA LYS A 55 9.27 3.55 -8.67
C LYS A 55 8.60 2.89 -9.87
N VAL A 56 9.11 1.75 -10.30
CA VAL A 56 8.52 1.01 -11.42
C VAL A 56 7.08 0.61 -11.09
N PHE A 57 6.85 0.11 -9.89
CA PHE A 57 5.50 -0.27 -9.47
C PHE A 57 4.54 0.91 -9.50
N THR A 58 4.95 2.08 -9.00
CA THR A 58 4.09 3.27 -8.98
C THR A 58 3.72 3.73 -10.39
N ILE A 59 4.66 3.62 -11.32
CA ILE A 59 4.41 4.00 -12.71
C ILE A 59 3.49 2.98 -13.39
N GLU A 60 3.78 1.70 -13.26
CA GLU A 60 3.02 0.63 -13.92
C GLU A 60 1.58 0.52 -13.42
N ASN A 61 1.36 0.82 -12.15
CA ASN A 61 0.04 0.71 -11.52
C ASN A 61 -0.65 2.05 -11.33
N ASN A 62 -0.10 3.08 -11.91
CA ASN A 62 -0.69 4.42 -11.89
C ASN A 62 -1.01 4.88 -10.45
N ILE A 63 -0.04 4.72 -9.55
CA ILE A 63 -0.21 5.07 -8.15
C ILE A 63 -0.22 6.60 -8.01
N GLY A 64 -1.27 7.13 -7.40
CA GLY A 64 -1.40 8.57 -7.17
C GLY A 64 -0.89 9.03 -5.81
N LEU A 65 -0.77 8.11 -4.84
CA LEU A 65 -0.32 8.45 -3.50
C LEU A 65 0.43 7.27 -2.90
N VAL A 66 1.60 7.55 -2.31
CA VAL A 66 2.38 6.57 -1.57
C VAL A 66 2.40 6.99 -0.11
N ILE A 67 2.00 6.09 0.77
CA ILE A 67 2.01 6.32 2.22
C ILE A 67 3.03 5.40 2.85
N VAL A 68 3.99 5.95 3.60
CA VAL A 68 4.95 5.16 4.35
C VAL A 68 4.47 5.08 5.79
N GLY A 69 4.11 3.89 6.21
CA GLY A 69 3.63 3.68 7.57
C GLY A 69 4.76 3.82 8.59
N PRO A 70 4.46 4.34 9.78
CA PRO A 70 5.45 4.39 10.85
C PRO A 70 5.73 2.97 11.37
N GLU A 71 6.97 2.72 11.65
CA GLU A 71 7.38 1.44 12.26
C GLU A 71 7.17 1.45 13.77
#